data_7f1dc0765efb03c92937579a58a154dd
#
_entry.id   7f1dc0765efb03c92937579a58a154dd
#
_cell.length_a   1.000
_cell.length_b   1.000
_cell.length_c   1.000
_cell.angle_alpha   90.00
_cell.angle_beta   90.00
_cell.angle_gamma   90.00
#
_symmetry.space_group_name_H-M   'P 1'
#
loop_
_entity.id
_entity.type
_entity.pdbx_description
1 polymer ?
#
loop_
_entity_poly.entity_id
_entity_poly.type
_entity_poly.pdbx_seq_one_letter_code
_entity_poly.pdbx_strand_id
1 'polypeptide(L)'
;LYNLLSNYDNLKLSAAVKPDIYEAKIRWNQNWDYWIRENYIDFVVIMNYFSDTESFSNNLWELYKYFDDRENFNKIYVGINTIDTSLESNRLRDPELIKNQINNAIEFSFPAIAIFSSEYFKYDPGLYLKIFSE
;
A
#
# COMPACT_ATOMS: atom_id res chain seq x y z
N LEU A 1 4.12 -21.67 -7.52
CA LEU A 1 3.27 -21.30 -6.38
C LEU A 1 1.84 -21.02 -6.86
N TYR A 2 1.66 -20.16 -7.87
CA TYR A 2 0.33 -19.83 -8.42
C TYR A 2 -0.48 -21.08 -8.81
N ASN A 3 0.10 -22.00 -9.60
CA ASN A 3 -0.57 -23.25 -10.01
C ASN A 3 -0.90 -24.19 -8.83
N LEU A 4 -0.21 -24.05 -7.70
CA LEU A 4 -0.52 -24.81 -6.49
C LEU A 4 -1.72 -24.23 -5.76
N LEU A 5 -1.83 -22.90 -5.75
CA LEU A 5 -2.90 -22.16 -5.06
C LEU A 5 -4.20 -22.14 -5.88
N SER A 6 -4.13 -22.27 -7.21
CA SER A 6 -5.32 -22.30 -8.08
C SER A 6 -6.27 -23.47 -7.80
N ASN A 7 -5.83 -24.47 -7.02
CA ASN A 7 -6.69 -25.56 -6.54
C ASN A 7 -7.52 -25.21 -5.29
N TYR A 8 -7.36 -23.99 -4.77
CA TYR A 8 -8.02 -23.54 -3.55
C TYR A 8 -8.76 -22.22 -3.80
N ASP A 9 -10.06 -22.30 -4.03
CA ASP A 9 -10.92 -21.14 -4.39
C ASP A 9 -10.92 -20.01 -3.34
N ASN A 10 -10.53 -20.31 -2.10
CA ASN A 10 -10.57 -19.36 -0.98
C ASN A 10 -9.23 -18.70 -0.67
N LEU A 11 -8.16 -19.05 -1.39
CA LEU A 11 -6.83 -18.47 -1.15
C LEU A 11 -6.52 -17.37 -2.17
N LYS A 12 -5.89 -16.32 -1.68
CA LYS A 12 -5.38 -15.22 -2.49
C LYS A 12 -3.87 -15.11 -2.30
N LEU A 13 -3.16 -14.92 -3.40
CA LEU A 13 -1.73 -14.68 -3.40
C LEU A 13 -1.47 -13.18 -3.47
N SER A 14 -0.75 -12.64 -2.49
CA SER A 14 -0.36 -11.23 -2.47
C SER A 14 1.12 -11.05 -2.16
N ALA A 15 1.66 -9.88 -2.50
CA ALA A 15 3.00 -9.49 -2.12
C ALA A 15 3.05 -8.03 -1.66
N ALA A 16 3.85 -7.75 -0.62
CA ALA A 16 4.26 -6.40 -0.29
C ALA A 16 5.44 -6.00 -1.19
N VAL A 17 5.32 -4.87 -1.88
CA VAL A 17 6.27 -4.44 -2.91
C VAL A 17 6.69 -2.98 -2.73
N LYS A 18 7.84 -2.63 -3.31
CA LYS A 18 8.26 -1.23 -3.40
C LYS A 18 7.30 -0.44 -4.29
N PRO A 19 6.97 0.81 -3.93
CA PRO A 19 5.95 1.58 -4.64
C PRO A 19 6.40 2.05 -6.04
N ASP A 20 7.66 2.42 -6.21
CA ASP A 20 8.21 2.78 -7.52
C ASP A 20 8.48 1.52 -8.35
N ILE A 21 7.82 1.40 -9.51
CA ILE A 21 7.87 0.22 -10.37
C ILE A 21 9.29 -0.02 -10.89
N TYR A 22 9.98 1.05 -11.31
CA TYR A 22 11.32 0.94 -11.87
C TYR A 22 12.35 0.56 -10.80
N GLU A 23 12.33 1.23 -9.65
CA GLU A 23 13.18 0.90 -8.52
C GLU A 23 12.91 -0.53 -8.01
N ALA A 24 11.64 -0.90 -7.88
CA ALA A 24 11.23 -2.24 -7.46
C ALA A 24 11.85 -3.31 -8.36
N LYS A 25 11.80 -3.12 -9.67
CA LYS A 25 12.34 -4.06 -10.65
C LYS A 25 13.86 -4.13 -10.62
N ILE A 26 14.55 -2.99 -10.64
CA ILE A 26 16.02 -2.94 -10.84
C ILE A 26 16.77 -3.23 -9.56
N ARG A 27 16.33 -2.69 -8.42
CA ARG A 27 17.07 -2.80 -7.14
C ARG A 27 16.61 -3.96 -6.27
N TRP A 28 15.31 -4.34 -6.39
CA TRP A 28 14.69 -5.30 -5.49
C TRP A 28 14.24 -6.58 -6.19
N ASN A 29 14.43 -6.68 -7.52
CA ASN A 29 13.95 -7.80 -8.34
C ASN A 29 12.43 -8.07 -8.19
N GLN A 30 11.68 -7.03 -7.90
CA GLN A 30 10.22 -7.07 -7.75
C GLN A 30 9.56 -6.55 -9.03
N ASN A 31 9.42 -7.39 -10.02
CA ASN A 31 8.75 -7.05 -11.29
C ASN A 31 7.22 -7.18 -11.15
N TRP A 32 6.66 -6.47 -10.16
CA TRP A 32 5.29 -6.68 -9.72
C TRP A 32 4.23 -6.17 -10.70
N ASP A 33 4.50 -5.19 -11.53
CA ASP A 33 3.63 -4.77 -12.62
C ASP A 33 3.42 -5.91 -13.64
N TYR A 34 4.48 -6.63 -13.97
CA TYR A 34 4.41 -7.83 -14.78
C TYR A 34 3.63 -8.95 -14.07
N TRP A 35 3.84 -9.18 -12.79
CA TRP A 35 3.12 -10.21 -12.03
C TRP A 35 1.61 -9.98 -12.02
N ILE A 36 1.17 -8.72 -11.91
CA ILE A 36 -0.24 -8.32 -11.97
C ILE A 36 -0.81 -8.58 -13.37
N ARG A 37 -0.11 -8.11 -14.42
CA ARG A 37 -0.58 -8.20 -15.82
C ARG A 37 -0.69 -9.64 -16.31
N GLU A 38 0.21 -10.51 -15.87
CA GLU A 38 0.21 -11.93 -16.20
C GLU A 38 -0.64 -12.79 -15.24
N ASN A 39 -1.36 -12.16 -14.30
CA ASN A 39 -2.16 -12.85 -13.30
C ASN A 39 -1.38 -13.89 -12.46
N TYR A 40 -0.09 -13.64 -12.21
CA TYR A 40 0.73 -14.50 -11.33
C TYR A 40 0.45 -14.23 -9.84
N ILE A 41 -0.26 -13.16 -9.54
CA ILE A 41 -0.60 -12.71 -8.21
C ILE A 41 -1.98 -12.05 -8.22
N ASP A 42 -2.75 -12.22 -7.16
CA ASP A 42 -4.09 -11.65 -7.07
C ASP A 42 -4.07 -10.14 -6.82
N PHE A 43 -3.16 -9.68 -5.96
CA PHE A 43 -2.95 -8.26 -5.69
C PHE A 43 -1.58 -7.99 -5.08
N VAL A 44 -1.14 -6.75 -5.16
CA VAL A 44 0.04 -6.26 -4.45
C VAL A 44 -0.34 -5.21 -3.41
N VAL A 45 0.45 -5.12 -2.35
CA VAL A 45 0.39 -4.02 -1.40
C VAL A 45 1.66 -3.19 -1.60
N ILE A 46 1.54 -2.02 -2.22
CA ILE A 46 2.67 -1.11 -2.37
C ILE A 46 3.03 -0.50 -1.02
N MET A 47 4.28 -0.60 -0.59
CA MET A 47 4.77 -0.01 0.66
C MET A 47 5.00 1.49 0.49
N ASN A 48 3.91 2.26 0.36
CA ASN A 48 3.94 3.71 0.12
C ASN A 48 4.19 4.48 1.42
N TYR A 49 5.34 4.22 2.06
CA TYR A 49 5.67 4.60 3.43
C TYR A 49 6.34 5.98 3.53
N PHE A 50 5.96 6.91 2.67
CA PHE A 50 6.46 8.28 2.74
C PHE A 50 6.02 8.99 4.03
N SER A 51 6.93 9.82 4.58
CA SER A 51 6.70 10.58 5.80
C SER A 51 5.97 11.90 5.57
N ASP A 52 5.75 12.28 4.31
CA ASP A 52 5.05 13.49 3.91
C ASP A 52 3.95 13.19 2.88
N THR A 53 2.93 14.03 2.86
CA THR A 53 1.76 13.85 1.99
C THR A 53 2.08 14.10 0.52
N GLU A 54 3.01 15.00 0.22
CA GLU A 54 3.36 15.35 -1.17
C GLU A 54 4.02 14.18 -1.89
N SER A 55 5.08 13.62 -1.31
CA SER A 55 5.76 12.43 -1.87
C SER A 55 4.82 11.24 -1.97
N PHE A 56 3.96 11.05 -0.95
CA PHE A 56 2.95 10.01 -0.94
C PHE A 56 1.97 10.17 -2.12
N SER A 57 1.41 11.36 -2.29
CA SER A 57 0.44 11.68 -3.34
C SER A 57 1.05 11.61 -4.74
N ASN A 58 2.28 12.13 -4.91
CA ASN A 58 2.99 12.08 -6.19
C ASN A 58 3.21 10.64 -6.66
N ASN A 59 3.61 9.74 -5.76
CA ASN A 59 3.75 8.33 -6.11
C ASN A 59 2.42 7.69 -6.54
N LEU A 60 1.33 7.96 -5.83
CA LEU A 60 0.00 7.46 -6.20
C LEU A 60 -0.44 7.99 -7.57
N TRP A 61 -0.17 9.27 -7.84
CA TRP A 61 -0.46 9.90 -9.14
C TRP A 61 0.31 9.24 -10.29
N GLU A 62 1.60 8.95 -10.10
CA GLU A 62 2.40 8.25 -11.11
C GLU A 62 1.84 6.84 -11.40
N LEU A 63 1.46 6.10 -10.37
CA LEU A 63 0.84 4.79 -10.53
C LEU A 63 -0.53 4.88 -11.22
N TYR A 64 -1.36 5.84 -10.84
CA TYR A 64 -2.65 6.09 -11.47
C TYR A 64 -2.54 6.36 -12.98
N LYS A 65 -1.52 7.12 -13.38
CA LYS A 65 -1.23 7.38 -14.80
C LYS A 65 -0.65 6.17 -15.53
N TYR A 66 0.18 5.40 -14.84
CA TYR A 66 0.85 4.24 -15.44
C TYR A 66 -0.11 3.10 -15.76
N PHE A 67 -1.12 2.90 -14.92
CA PHE A 67 -2.14 1.86 -15.10
C PHE A 67 -3.41 2.46 -15.72
N ASP A 68 -3.46 2.54 -17.05
CA ASP A 68 -4.65 2.90 -17.81
C ASP A 68 -5.72 1.79 -17.82
N ASP A 69 -5.28 0.55 -17.63
CA ASP A 69 -6.12 -0.64 -17.48
C ASP A 69 -6.62 -0.76 -16.03
N ARG A 70 -7.92 -0.52 -15.86
CA ARG A 70 -8.57 -0.56 -14.55
C ARG A 70 -8.62 -1.94 -13.92
N GLU A 71 -8.64 -3.01 -14.69
CA GLU A 71 -8.60 -4.37 -14.14
C GLU A 71 -7.31 -4.61 -13.36
N ASN A 72 -6.16 -4.26 -13.95
CA ASN A 72 -4.87 -4.39 -13.28
C ASN A 72 -4.66 -3.34 -12.19
N PHE A 73 -5.14 -2.12 -12.37
CA PHE A 73 -5.11 -1.08 -11.34
C PHE A 73 -5.83 -1.53 -10.06
N ASN A 74 -6.97 -2.21 -10.19
CA ASN A 74 -7.76 -2.73 -9.07
C ASN A 74 -7.07 -3.85 -8.27
N LYS A 75 -5.90 -4.30 -8.69
CA LYS A 75 -5.05 -5.24 -7.94
C LYS A 75 -3.97 -4.54 -7.11
N ILE A 76 -3.94 -3.20 -7.08
CA ILE A 76 -2.94 -2.41 -6.35
C ILE A 76 -3.57 -1.83 -5.08
N TYR A 77 -3.12 -2.31 -3.93
CA TYR A 77 -3.53 -1.82 -2.61
C TYR A 77 -2.46 -0.90 -2.05
N VAL A 78 -2.88 0.17 -1.38
CA VAL A 78 -1.94 1.16 -0.83
C VAL A 78 -1.58 0.81 0.61
N GLY A 79 -0.30 0.51 0.83
CA GLY A 79 0.26 0.33 2.18
C GLY A 79 0.60 1.67 2.82
N ILE A 80 0.10 1.91 4.02
CA ILE A 80 0.37 3.10 4.83
C ILE A 80 1.06 2.67 6.12
N ASN A 81 2.20 3.30 6.44
CA ASN A 81 2.91 3.05 7.68
C ASN A 81 2.42 4.00 8.79
N THR A 82 2.13 3.44 9.95
CA THR A 82 1.69 4.18 11.15
C THR A 82 2.83 4.61 12.07
N ILE A 83 4.08 4.23 11.73
CA ILE A 83 5.25 4.54 12.55
C ILE A 83 6.21 5.43 11.79
N ASP A 84 6.80 6.37 12.51
CA ASP A 84 7.98 7.07 12.05
C ASP A 84 9.24 6.33 12.49
N THR A 85 9.91 5.69 11.53
CA THR A 85 11.16 4.95 11.76
C THR A 85 12.40 5.82 11.61
N SER A 86 12.26 7.12 11.29
CA SER A 86 13.37 8.06 11.14
C SER A 86 13.92 8.55 12.49
N LEU A 87 13.17 8.32 13.57
CA LEU A 87 13.53 8.72 14.93
C LEU A 87 14.15 7.53 15.69
N GLU A 88 15.09 7.80 16.59
CA GLU A 88 15.73 6.77 17.44
C GLU A 88 14.73 5.98 18.31
N SER A 89 13.58 6.57 18.59
CA SER A 89 12.43 5.87 19.19
C SER A 89 11.31 5.81 18.15
N ASN A 90 10.87 4.62 17.78
CA ASN A 90 9.69 4.44 16.94
C ASN A 90 8.51 5.20 17.55
N ARG A 91 8.03 6.23 16.88
CA ARG A 91 6.87 7.02 17.31
C ARG A 91 5.72 6.78 16.33
N LEU A 92 4.52 6.82 16.88
CA LEU A 92 3.32 6.86 16.06
C LEU A 92 3.34 8.13 15.20
N ARG A 93 3.03 8.00 13.92
CA ARG A 93 2.82 9.15 13.03
C ARG A 93 1.61 9.94 13.46
N ASP A 94 1.61 11.22 13.11
CA ASP A 94 0.46 12.09 13.34
C ASP A 94 -0.80 11.46 12.69
N PRO A 95 -1.90 11.29 13.45
CA PRO A 95 -3.17 10.81 12.92
C PRO A 95 -3.68 11.58 11.71
N GLU A 96 -3.50 12.90 11.68
CA GLU A 96 -3.90 13.74 10.56
C GLU A 96 -3.10 13.42 9.29
N LEU A 97 -1.80 13.13 9.41
CA LEU A 97 -1.00 12.67 8.28
C LEU A 97 -1.55 11.35 7.71
N ILE A 98 -1.85 10.38 8.59
CA ILE A 98 -2.39 9.08 8.18
C ILE A 98 -3.76 9.27 7.52
N LYS A 99 -4.64 10.09 8.10
CA LYS A 99 -5.96 10.40 7.54
C LYS A 99 -5.85 11.05 6.16
N ASN A 100 -4.94 12.00 5.99
CA ASN A 100 -4.69 12.65 4.70
C ASN A 100 -4.17 11.65 3.66
N GLN A 101 -3.28 10.74 4.02
CA GLN A 101 -2.79 9.68 3.14
C GLN A 101 -3.90 8.71 2.73
N ILE A 102 -4.80 8.34 3.65
CA ILE A 102 -5.99 7.54 3.36
C ILE A 102 -6.89 8.26 2.35
N ASN A 103 -7.20 9.55 2.59
CA ASN A 103 -8.03 10.34 1.71
C ASN A 103 -7.43 10.45 0.30
N ASN A 104 -6.13 10.67 0.20
CA ASN A 104 -5.45 10.68 -1.10
C ASN A 104 -5.59 9.35 -1.87
N ALA A 105 -5.44 8.22 -1.18
CA ALA A 105 -5.63 6.92 -1.82
C ALA A 105 -7.07 6.72 -2.33
N ILE A 106 -8.06 7.20 -1.58
CA ILE A 106 -9.48 7.19 -1.97
C ILE A 106 -9.73 8.11 -3.17
N GLU A 107 -9.18 9.33 -3.16
CA GLU A 107 -9.32 10.30 -4.26
C GLU A 107 -8.77 9.76 -5.59
N PHE A 108 -7.65 9.04 -5.57
CA PHE A 108 -7.10 8.35 -6.73
C PHE A 108 -7.81 7.02 -7.05
N SER A 109 -8.88 6.69 -6.32
CA SER A 109 -9.69 5.48 -6.55
C SER A 109 -8.93 4.15 -6.40
N PHE A 110 -7.92 4.10 -5.53
CA PHE A 110 -7.31 2.82 -5.17
C PHE A 110 -8.32 1.93 -4.44
N PRO A 111 -8.37 0.62 -4.76
CA PRO A 111 -9.45 -0.26 -4.31
C PRO A 111 -9.38 -0.62 -2.83
N ALA A 112 -8.19 -0.56 -2.23
CA ALA A 112 -7.99 -0.92 -0.83
C ALA A 112 -6.75 -0.27 -0.23
N ILE A 113 -6.76 -0.21 1.11
CA ILE A 113 -5.67 0.31 1.93
C ILE A 113 -5.25 -0.77 2.93
N ALA A 114 -3.95 -0.92 3.12
CA ALA A 114 -3.36 -1.80 4.12
C ALA A 114 -2.57 -0.96 5.14
N ILE A 115 -2.93 -1.04 6.40
CA ILE A 115 -2.26 -0.31 7.49
C ILE A 115 -1.17 -1.19 8.10
N PHE A 116 0.06 -0.71 8.11
CA PHE A 116 1.21 -1.36 8.74
C PHE A 116 1.71 -0.51 9.93
N SER A 117 1.50 -0.96 11.18
CA SER A 117 0.74 -2.13 11.49
C SER A 117 -0.31 -1.81 12.56
N SER A 118 -1.36 -2.61 12.61
CA SER A 118 -2.42 -2.50 13.63
C SER A 118 -1.92 -2.70 15.07
N GLU A 119 -0.73 -3.28 15.25
CA GLU A 119 -0.14 -3.49 16.58
C GLU A 119 0.02 -2.19 17.36
N TYR A 120 0.30 -1.08 16.67
CA TYR A 120 0.51 0.22 17.31
C TYR A 120 -0.77 0.86 17.82
N PHE A 121 -1.93 0.48 17.32
CA PHE A 121 -3.22 0.92 17.87
C PHE A 121 -3.49 0.39 19.28
N LYS A 122 -2.80 -0.67 19.70
CA LYS A 122 -2.89 -1.17 21.07
C LYS A 122 -2.31 -0.20 22.10
N TYR A 123 -1.32 0.59 21.69
CA TYR A 123 -0.65 1.55 22.57
C TYR A 123 -1.41 2.87 22.69
N ASP A 124 -2.22 3.21 21.69
CA ASP A 124 -3.10 4.37 21.72
C ASP A 124 -4.42 4.06 20.95
N PRO A 125 -5.42 3.48 21.65
CA PRO A 125 -6.73 3.24 21.06
C PRO A 125 -7.43 4.53 20.59
N GLY A 126 -7.10 5.69 21.18
CA GLY A 126 -7.61 6.98 20.76
C GLY A 126 -7.10 7.41 19.39
N LEU A 127 -5.91 6.96 18.99
CA LEU A 127 -5.35 7.17 17.67
C LEU A 127 -6.23 6.52 16.59
N TYR A 128 -6.65 5.28 16.82
CA TYR A 128 -7.54 4.56 15.90
C TYR A 128 -8.85 5.34 15.65
N LEU A 129 -9.45 5.84 16.72
CA LEU A 129 -10.66 6.65 16.62
C LEU A 129 -10.44 7.93 15.81
N LYS A 130 -9.31 8.62 15.98
CA LYS A 130 -8.99 9.84 15.23
C LYS A 130 -8.78 9.59 13.73
N ILE A 131 -8.20 8.45 13.36
CA ILE A 131 -7.93 8.12 11.96
C ILE A 131 -9.23 7.74 11.23
N PHE A 132 -10.13 7.00 11.88
CA PHE A 132 -11.31 6.42 11.25
C PHE A 132 -12.63 7.08 11.67
N SER A 133 -12.62 8.12 12.52
CA SER A 133 -13.78 8.95 12.76
C SER A 133 -13.98 9.93 11.60
N GLU A 134 -15.23 10.10 11.19
CA GLU A 134 -15.68 11.12 10.23
C GLU A 134 -15.35 12.54 10.68
#